data_7cea84a27590776c4f3025c772db95bc
#
_entry.id   7cea84a27590776c4f3025c772db95bc
#
_cell.length_a   1.000
_cell.length_b   1.000
_cell.length_c   1.000
_cell.angle_alpha   90.00
_cell.angle_beta   90.00
_cell.angle_gamma   90.00
#
_symmetry.space_group_name_H-M   'P 1'
#
loop_
_entity.id
_entity.type
_entity.pdbx_description
1 polymer ?
#
loop_
_entity_poly.entity_id
_entity_poly.type
_entity_poly.pdbx_seq_one_letter_code
_entity_poly.pdbx_strand_id
1 'polypeptide(L)'
;MKSEIMIIGGGASGLMAAYGAAKCLVDNGSDLQVTVLEKMPRPARKIMITGKGRCNFTNVKDWNSFSQHIRSKSNFVKPSFYNMDSEAVVDFFESNGMKTVVERGDRAFPASYHASDVVDTLLRACTRYGVKVVTECTVTGIVRMPDGFKVNTADGLEHRCRKLIIATGGLSYPGTGSTGDGLAWAESLGHGIKACFPSLTALVPKGYKTDGTISRGKGHIDRSSPLSEFGNSLAGIQLKNISLAAIIDGTQVESEFGDIDFTDGGIEGPVGFQLSRRCVKAIINGSRVILRLDLKPGVEPEELSGRVRSLWDEVCRDPRSRGKGDKEKCRILLGKLMPWELIPAFLAAHPDIVTVKRKAGTKDNYGRYNVGAQQAFVNLSGIAKALKEWDFPIEGFVGYERCVVTAGGVDTDELLPKTMESRLVPGLYFCGEVMDMDSDTGGYNLQTAFCTGYLAGQSAAKAMLAQ
;
A
#
# COMPACT_ATOMS: atom_id res chain seq x y z
N MET A 1 7.49 -25.45 26.59
CA MET A 1 8.88 -25.38 26.06
C MET A 1 9.58 -24.19 26.74
N LYS A 2 10.87 -24.31 27.02
CA LYS A 2 11.68 -23.19 27.55
C LYS A 2 12.62 -22.71 26.44
N SER A 3 12.67 -21.41 26.22
CA SER A 3 13.58 -20.75 25.28
C SER A 3 14.04 -19.45 25.92
N GLU A 4 15.27 -19.04 25.68
CA GLU A 4 15.78 -17.81 26.28
C GLU A 4 15.23 -16.58 25.55
N ILE A 5 15.17 -16.62 24.23
CA ILE A 5 14.57 -15.57 23.41
C ILE A 5 13.44 -16.16 22.56
N MET A 6 12.27 -15.58 22.71
CA MET A 6 11.08 -16.01 21.95
C MET A 6 10.56 -14.86 21.08
N ILE A 7 10.20 -15.18 19.85
CA ILE A 7 9.63 -14.24 18.89
C ILE A 7 8.23 -14.71 18.53
N ILE A 8 7.23 -13.85 18.62
CA ILE A 8 5.86 -14.15 18.19
C ILE A 8 5.63 -13.48 16.82
N GLY A 9 5.39 -14.31 15.82
CA GLY A 9 5.21 -13.95 14.41
C GLY A 9 6.44 -14.22 13.57
N GLY A 10 6.30 -15.14 12.62
CA GLY A 10 7.34 -15.55 11.64
C GLY A 10 7.27 -14.75 10.35
N GLY A 11 6.92 -13.45 10.41
CA GLY A 11 6.93 -12.52 9.28
C GLY A 11 8.33 -11.99 8.95
N ALA A 12 8.41 -10.97 8.09
CA ALA A 12 9.67 -10.33 7.70
C ALA A 12 10.49 -9.87 8.89
N SER A 13 9.87 -9.10 9.80
CA SER A 13 10.54 -8.58 10.99
C SER A 13 10.90 -9.67 11.99
N GLY A 14 10.01 -10.65 12.19
CA GLY A 14 10.25 -11.73 13.15
C GLY A 14 11.36 -12.70 12.75
N LEU A 15 11.43 -13.09 11.46
CA LEU A 15 12.54 -13.92 10.96
C LEU A 15 13.89 -13.17 11.00
N MET A 16 13.87 -11.88 10.67
CA MET A 16 15.07 -11.07 10.75
C MET A 16 15.51 -10.84 12.22
N ALA A 17 14.56 -10.70 13.16
CA ALA A 17 14.84 -10.65 14.60
C ALA A 17 15.45 -11.97 15.08
N ALA A 18 14.91 -13.09 14.66
CA ALA A 18 15.42 -14.40 15.00
C ALA A 18 16.85 -14.62 14.47
N TYR A 19 17.09 -14.26 13.22
CA TYR A 19 18.45 -14.28 12.64
C TYR A 19 19.42 -13.38 13.42
N GLY A 20 19.03 -12.12 13.68
CA GLY A 20 19.86 -11.15 14.40
C GLY A 20 20.21 -11.61 15.82
N ALA A 21 19.23 -12.20 16.52
CA ALA A 21 19.44 -12.76 17.86
C ALA A 21 20.37 -13.98 17.83
N ALA A 22 20.07 -14.97 16.99
CA ALA A 22 20.82 -16.22 16.94
C ALA A 22 22.25 -15.99 16.45
N LYS A 23 22.44 -15.14 15.41
CA LYS A 23 23.77 -14.76 14.95
C LYS A 23 24.59 -14.10 16.06
N CYS A 24 24.00 -13.14 16.79
CA CYS A 24 24.65 -12.45 17.90
C CYS A 24 25.08 -13.45 19.01
N LEU A 25 24.22 -14.40 19.36
CA LEU A 25 24.53 -15.43 20.35
C LEU A 25 25.71 -16.34 19.89
N VAL A 26 25.61 -16.89 18.68
CA VAL A 26 26.63 -17.78 18.11
C VAL A 26 27.98 -17.07 17.96
N ASP A 27 27.99 -15.84 17.45
CA ASP A 27 29.21 -15.04 17.29
C ASP A 27 29.94 -14.76 18.66
N ASN A 28 29.18 -14.84 19.77
CA ASN A 28 29.72 -14.71 21.14
C ASN A 28 29.86 -16.07 21.87
N GLY A 29 29.81 -17.18 21.16
CA GLY A 29 30.05 -18.52 21.72
C GLY A 29 28.94 -19.05 22.63
N SER A 30 27.69 -18.49 22.50
CA SER A 30 26.55 -18.90 23.31
C SER A 30 25.66 -19.89 22.57
N ASP A 31 25.13 -20.87 23.28
CA ASP A 31 24.21 -21.93 22.81
C ASP A 31 22.73 -21.64 23.19
N LEU A 32 22.45 -20.45 23.69
CA LEU A 32 21.08 -20.03 24.07
C LEU A 32 20.09 -20.15 22.91
N GLN A 33 18.93 -20.74 23.20
CA GLN A 33 17.95 -21.05 22.18
C GLN A 33 17.08 -19.85 21.79
N VAL A 34 16.98 -19.62 20.47
CA VAL A 34 16.03 -18.67 19.86
C VAL A 34 14.88 -19.45 19.22
N THR A 35 13.65 -19.08 19.55
CA THR A 35 12.44 -19.74 19.02
C THR A 35 11.46 -18.72 18.43
N VAL A 36 10.95 -19.02 17.24
CA VAL A 36 9.86 -18.28 16.58
C VAL A 36 8.58 -19.10 16.70
N LEU A 37 7.50 -18.47 17.17
CA LEU A 37 6.15 -19.03 17.15
C LEU A 37 5.36 -18.37 16.03
N GLU A 38 4.92 -19.17 15.06
CA GLU A 38 4.15 -18.69 13.89
C GLU A 38 2.80 -19.43 13.83
N LYS A 39 1.68 -18.69 13.79
CA LYS A 39 0.35 -19.30 13.77
C LYS A 39 -0.02 -19.91 12.42
N MET A 40 0.59 -19.45 11.33
CA MET A 40 0.30 -19.97 9.99
C MET A 40 1.13 -21.22 9.68
N PRO A 41 0.69 -22.08 8.73
CA PRO A 41 1.44 -23.27 8.32
C PRO A 41 2.79 -22.94 7.67
N ARG A 42 2.94 -21.76 7.12
CA ARG A 42 4.21 -21.29 6.50
C ARG A 42 4.50 -19.87 6.99
N PRO A 43 5.75 -19.58 7.41
CA PRO A 43 6.17 -18.23 7.76
C PRO A 43 6.16 -17.29 6.56
N ALA A 44 6.20 -16.01 6.83
CA ALA A 44 6.39 -14.92 5.86
C ALA A 44 5.36 -14.87 4.72
N ARG A 45 4.14 -15.35 4.94
CA ARG A 45 3.08 -15.41 3.90
C ARG A 45 2.80 -14.07 3.23
N LYS A 46 2.87 -12.96 3.99
CA LYS A 46 2.64 -11.63 3.41
C LYS A 46 3.75 -11.25 2.41
N ILE A 47 4.99 -11.69 2.59
CA ILE A 47 6.08 -11.46 1.62
C ILE A 47 5.70 -12.06 0.26
N MET A 48 5.10 -13.25 0.23
CA MET A 48 4.73 -13.96 -1.01
C MET A 48 3.79 -13.19 -1.92
N ILE A 49 2.99 -12.27 -1.39
CA ILE A 49 2.03 -11.45 -2.15
C ILE A 49 2.53 -10.05 -2.46
N THR A 50 3.69 -9.66 -1.94
CA THR A 50 4.25 -8.32 -2.17
C THR A 50 4.71 -8.13 -3.61
N GLY A 51 4.51 -6.91 -4.15
CA GLY A 51 4.93 -6.57 -5.51
C GLY A 51 4.35 -7.49 -6.59
N LYS A 52 3.12 -7.97 -6.42
CA LYS A 52 2.47 -8.96 -7.32
C LYS A 52 3.30 -10.26 -7.43
N GLY A 53 3.92 -10.69 -6.33
CA GLY A 53 4.74 -11.91 -6.24
C GLY A 53 6.23 -11.72 -6.58
N ARG A 54 6.66 -10.50 -6.95
CA ARG A 54 8.07 -10.19 -7.28
C ARG A 54 8.91 -9.81 -6.07
N CYS A 55 8.32 -9.31 -5.01
CA CYS A 55 8.92 -8.82 -3.78
C CYS A 55 9.99 -7.73 -3.97
N ASN A 56 9.55 -6.47 -4.02
CA ASN A 56 10.46 -5.35 -3.79
C ASN A 56 10.85 -5.32 -2.30
N PHE A 57 12.01 -5.87 -1.95
CA PHE A 57 12.37 -6.13 -0.55
C PHE A 57 13.08 -4.94 0.13
N THR A 58 13.70 -4.02 -0.63
CA THR A 58 14.26 -2.77 -0.12
C THR A 58 14.33 -1.70 -1.20
N ASN A 59 14.74 -0.48 -0.80
CA ASN A 59 15.08 0.62 -1.67
C ASN A 59 16.48 1.12 -1.28
N VAL A 60 17.42 1.12 -2.23
CA VAL A 60 18.86 1.38 -1.97
C VAL A 60 19.18 2.87 -1.83
N LYS A 61 18.25 3.66 -1.32
CA LYS A 61 18.45 5.08 -1.01
C LYS A 61 19.20 5.24 0.31
N ASP A 62 19.96 6.33 0.39
CA ASP A 62 20.53 6.79 1.65
C ASP A 62 19.46 7.23 2.66
N TRP A 63 19.84 7.43 3.91
CA TRP A 63 18.91 7.83 4.97
C TRP A 63 18.15 9.11 4.64
N ASN A 64 18.80 10.11 4.07
CA ASN A 64 18.17 11.42 3.83
C ASN A 64 17.00 11.29 2.85
N SER A 65 17.20 10.52 1.80
CA SER A 65 16.15 10.21 0.81
C SER A 65 15.14 9.20 1.34
N PHE A 66 15.61 8.13 2.00
CA PHE A 66 14.77 7.07 2.56
C PHE A 66 13.78 7.58 3.60
N SER A 67 14.24 8.44 4.53
CA SER A 67 13.43 8.95 5.64
C SER A 67 12.24 9.79 5.19
N GLN A 68 12.29 10.39 4.00
CA GLN A 68 11.18 11.16 3.41
C GLN A 68 9.98 10.28 3.04
N HIS A 69 10.20 8.97 2.89
CA HIS A 69 9.17 7.98 2.57
C HIS A 69 8.56 7.30 3.81
N ILE A 70 9.08 7.58 5.01
CA ILE A 70 8.48 7.12 6.26
C ILE A 70 7.40 8.12 6.66
N ARG A 71 6.17 7.66 6.78
CA ARG A 71 4.98 8.51 7.02
C ARG A 71 4.67 8.72 8.51
N SER A 72 5.35 8.00 9.38
CA SER A 72 5.30 8.14 10.85
C SER A 72 6.56 8.84 11.39
N LYS A 73 7.00 8.50 12.60
CA LYS A 73 8.20 9.10 13.24
C LYS A 73 9.51 8.55 12.64
N SER A 74 9.98 9.10 11.51
CA SER A 74 11.18 8.63 10.83
C SER A 74 12.42 8.57 11.75
N ASN A 75 12.59 9.54 12.66
CA ASN A 75 13.70 9.56 13.61
C ASN A 75 13.74 8.35 14.55
N PHE A 76 12.60 7.69 14.79
CA PHE A 76 12.56 6.45 15.57
C PHE A 76 13.25 5.29 14.82
N VAL A 77 13.10 5.24 13.49
CA VAL A 77 13.71 4.20 12.63
C VAL A 77 15.20 4.42 12.42
N LYS A 78 15.68 5.65 12.55
CA LYS A 78 17.06 6.04 12.21
C LYS A 78 18.13 5.11 12.81
N PRO A 79 18.11 4.78 14.11
CA PRO A 79 19.11 3.87 14.68
C PRO A 79 19.08 2.46 14.09
N SER A 80 17.88 1.92 13.83
CA SER A 80 17.75 0.59 13.22
C SER A 80 18.19 0.59 11.77
N PHE A 81 17.91 1.66 11.01
CA PHE A 81 18.36 1.80 9.64
C PHE A 81 19.89 1.82 9.55
N TYR A 82 20.58 2.62 10.39
CA TYR A 82 22.05 2.62 10.40
C TYR A 82 22.67 1.34 10.93
N ASN A 83 21.95 0.55 11.70
CA ASN A 83 22.40 -0.78 12.15
C ASN A 83 22.27 -1.85 11.05
N MET A 84 21.30 -1.71 10.16
CA MET A 84 21.06 -2.57 8.99
C MET A 84 20.37 -1.76 7.89
N ASP A 85 21.15 -0.98 7.15
CA ASP A 85 20.65 -0.15 6.06
C ASP A 85 20.25 -0.97 4.82
N SER A 86 19.91 -0.30 3.76
CA SER A 86 19.45 -0.94 2.53
C SER A 86 20.55 -1.75 1.84
N GLU A 87 21.80 -1.29 1.90
CA GLU A 87 22.95 -2.02 1.35
C GLU A 87 23.21 -3.27 2.19
N ALA A 88 23.23 -3.16 3.52
CA ALA A 88 23.36 -4.29 4.42
C ALA A 88 22.24 -5.34 4.25
N VAL A 89 21.01 -4.91 3.90
CA VAL A 89 19.92 -5.85 3.57
C VAL A 89 20.19 -6.56 2.24
N VAL A 90 20.68 -5.87 1.21
CA VAL A 90 21.11 -6.49 -0.05
C VAL A 90 22.22 -7.50 0.21
N ASP A 91 23.27 -7.10 0.93
CA ASP A 91 24.40 -7.96 1.29
C ASP A 91 23.96 -9.19 2.09
N PHE A 92 22.99 -9.03 3.01
CA PHE A 92 22.42 -10.17 3.73
C PHE A 92 21.81 -11.20 2.77
N PHE A 93 21.00 -10.76 1.82
CA PHE A 93 20.38 -11.68 0.88
C PHE A 93 21.40 -12.32 -0.07
N GLU A 94 22.36 -11.56 -0.58
CA GLU A 94 23.39 -12.06 -1.49
C GLU A 94 24.37 -13.05 -0.80
N SER A 95 24.80 -12.73 0.41
CA SER A 95 25.68 -13.60 1.21
C SER A 95 25.00 -14.91 1.64
N ASN A 96 23.65 -14.93 1.66
CA ASN A 96 22.87 -16.15 1.88
C ASN A 96 22.37 -16.79 0.58
N GLY A 97 22.97 -16.44 -0.58
CA GLY A 97 22.81 -17.14 -1.86
C GLY A 97 21.63 -16.67 -2.72
N MET A 98 20.99 -15.52 -2.43
CA MET A 98 19.98 -14.92 -3.29
C MET A 98 20.60 -13.80 -4.12
N LYS A 99 20.66 -13.96 -5.45
CA LYS A 99 21.05 -12.87 -6.35
C LYS A 99 20.00 -11.77 -6.35
N THR A 100 20.45 -10.52 -6.40
CA THR A 100 19.57 -9.35 -6.39
C THR A 100 19.71 -8.51 -7.66
N VAL A 101 18.74 -7.65 -7.92
CA VAL A 101 18.74 -6.67 -9.01
C VAL A 101 18.09 -5.38 -8.51
N VAL A 102 18.71 -4.25 -8.86
CA VAL A 102 18.15 -2.92 -8.58
C VAL A 102 17.54 -2.37 -9.86
N GLU A 103 16.25 -2.04 -9.80
CA GLU A 103 15.49 -1.44 -10.89
C GLU A 103 15.40 0.09 -10.76
N ARG A 104 14.81 0.73 -11.77
CA ARG A 104 14.51 2.17 -11.76
C ARG A 104 13.79 2.57 -10.48
N GLY A 105 14.23 3.69 -9.88
CA GLY A 105 13.71 4.20 -8.61
C GLY A 105 14.31 3.50 -7.39
N ASP A 106 15.53 2.93 -7.57
CA ASP A 106 16.37 2.35 -6.52
C ASP A 106 15.71 1.15 -5.80
N ARG A 107 14.79 0.46 -6.48
CA ARG A 107 14.03 -0.67 -5.94
C ARG A 107 14.78 -1.98 -6.12
N ALA A 108 15.08 -2.66 -5.02
CA ALA A 108 15.76 -3.96 -5.05
C ALA A 108 14.77 -5.13 -5.05
N PHE A 109 15.04 -6.10 -5.91
CA PHE A 109 14.26 -7.33 -6.09
C PHE A 109 15.19 -8.55 -6.08
N PRO A 110 14.69 -9.77 -5.77
CA PRO A 110 15.41 -10.98 -6.15
C PRO A 110 15.56 -11.03 -7.67
N ALA A 111 16.71 -11.44 -8.18
CA ALA A 111 16.96 -11.48 -9.63
C ALA A 111 16.04 -12.46 -10.38
N SER A 112 15.47 -13.42 -9.70
CA SER A 112 14.43 -14.34 -10.21
C SER A 112 13.05 -13.69 -10.33
N TYR A 113 12.84 -12.56 -9.67
CA TYR A 113 11.52 -11.93 -9.47
C TYR A 113 10.50 -12.84 -8.77
N HIS A 114 10.95 -13.77 -7.93
CA HIS A 114 10.07 -14.61 -7.12
C HIS A 114 10.19 -14.27 -5.63
N ALA A 115 9.10 -13.89 -5.02
CA ALA A 115 9.02 -13.58 -3.59
C ALA A 115 9.39 -14.79 -2.70
N SER A 116 9.25 -16.03 -3.20
CA SER A 116 9.69 -17.25 -2.53
C SER A 116 11.17 -17.22 -2.19
N ASP A 117 12.02 -16.67 -3.05
CA ASP A 117 13.47 -16.68 -2.83
C ASP A 117 13.86 -15.81 -1.63
N VAL A 118 13.10 -14.72 -1.40
CA VAL A 118 13.26 -13.88 -0.20
C VAL A 118 12.89 -14.69 1.06
N VAL A 119 11.76 -15.40 1.03
CA VAL A 119 11.30 -16.23 2.16
C VAL A 119 12.27 -17.37 2.45
N ASP A 120 12.66 -18.11 1.42
CA ASP A 120 13.56 -19.25 1.55
C ASP A 120 14.93 -18.83 2.06
N THR A 121 15.42 -17.66 1.64
CA THR A 121 16.69 -17.12 2.11
C THR A 121 16.65 -16.73 3.58
N LEU A 122 15.55 -16.07 4.02
CA LEU A 122 15.35 -15.77 5.45
C LEU A 122 15.31 -17.05 6.30
N LEU A 123 14.58 -18.08 5.85
CA LEU A 123 14.48 -19.36 6.56
C LEU A 123 15.82 -20.11 6.60
N ARG A 124 16.57 -20.15 5.49
CA ARG A 124 17.91 -20.74 5.45
C ARG A 124 18.86 -20.04 6.42
N ALA A 125 18.84 -18.70 6.45
CA ALA A 125 19.66 -17.94 7.38
C ALA A 125 19.29 -18.25 8.84
N CYS A 126 18.02 -18.32 9.18
CA CYS A 126 17.57 -18.74 10.52
C CYS A 126 18.01 -20.16 10.87
N THR A 127 17.82 -21.12 9.96
CA THR A 127 18.22 -22.52 10.17
C THR A 127 19.72 -22.68 10.38
N ARG A 128 20.54 -21.94 9.61
CA ARG A 128 22.00 -21.95 9.73
C ARG A 128 22.51 -21.58 11.13
N TYR A 129 21.79 -20.71 11.83
CA TYR A 129 22.11 -20.27 13.19
C TYR A 129 21.29 -20.99 14.27
N GLY A 130 20.63 -22.11 13.94
CA GLY A 130 19.94 -22.97 14.92
C GLY A 130 18.63 -22.40 15.45
N VAL A 131 18.00 -21.43 14.75
CA VAL A 131 16.71 -20.91 15.14
C VAL A 131 15.64 -22.00 15.01
N LYS A 132 14.84 -22.19 16.05
CA LYS A 132 13.67 -23.06 16.02
C LYS A 132 12.45 -22.29 15.57
N VAL A 133 11.87 -22.65 14.41
CA VAL A 133 10.60 -22.09 13.92
C VAL A 133 9.51 -23.12 14.15
N VAL A 134 8.49 -22.75 14.96
CA VAL A 134 7.31 -23.57 15.27
C VAL A 134 6.13 -22.95 14.54
N THR A 135 5.65 -23.63 13.51
CA THR A 135 4.46 -23.23 12.74
C THR A 135 3.18 -23.81 13.35
N GLU A 136 2.02 -23.33 12.89
CA GLU A 136 0.69 -23.73 13.39
C GLU A 136 0.55 -23.56 14.92
N CYS A 137 1.33 -22.63 15.46
CA CYS A 137 1.40 -22.32 16.88
C CYS A 137 0.71 -20.97 17.15
N THR A 138 -0.59 -21.00 17.43
CA THR A 138 -1.39 -19.81 17.72
C THR A 138 -1.21 -19.40 19.18
N VAL A 139 -0.55 -18.27 19.42
CA VAL A 139 -0.47 -17.65 20.74
C VAL A 139 -1.82 -17.06 21.11
N THR A 140 -2.28 -17.29 22.34
CA THR A 140 -3.55 -16.80 22.86
C THR A 140 -3.39 -15.77 23.97
N GLY A 141 -2.21 -15.68 24.58
CA GLY A 141 -1.97 -14.72 25.65
C GLY A 141 -0.51 -14.67 26.12
N ILE A 142 -0.15 -13.56 26.69
CA ILE A 142 1.19 -13.29 27.25
C ILE A 142 1.01 -12.83 28.69
N VAL A 143 1.78 -13.41 29.61
CA VAL A 143 1.80 -13.01 31.00
C VAL A 143 3.24 -12.67 31.42
N ARG A 144 3.42 -11.48 32.00
CA ARG A 144 4.70 -11.08 32.57
C ARG A 144 4.99 -11.89 33.84
N MET A 145 6.20 -12.40 33.97
CA MET A 145 6.71 -13.13 35.12
C MET A 145 7.90 -12.37 35.75
N PRO A 146 8.29 -12.65 36.98
CA PRO A 146 9.46 -11.99 37.59
C PRO A 146 10.76 -12.17 36.78
N ASP A 147 10.94 -13.30 36.11
CA ASP A 147 12.14 -13.71 35.39
C ASP A 147 11.95 -13.74 33.85
N GLY A 148 10.85 -13.15 33.33
CA GLY A 148 10.59 -13.14 31.90
C GLY A 148 9.10 -13.18 31.55
N PHE A 149 8.73 -14.07 30.62
CA PHE A 149 7.37 -14.14 30.08
C PHE A 149 6.88 -15.58 30.01
N LYS A 150 5.58 -15.76 30.26
CA LYS A 150 4.81 -16.95 29.95
C LYS A 150 3.93 -16.67 28.75
N VAL A 151 4.01 -17.52 27.73
CA VAL A 151 3.24 -17.42 26.48
C VAL A 151 2.35 -18.65 26.39
N ASN A 152 1.04 -18.42 26.34
CA ASN A 152 0.03 -19.46 26.21
C ASN A 152 -0.35 -19.67 24.75
N THR A 153 -0.62 -20.90 24.36
CA THR A 153 -0.99 -21.27 22.99
C THR A 153 -2.34 -21.97 22.92
N ALA A 154 -2.98 -21.99 21.76
CA ALA A 154 -4.34 -22.50 21.56
C ALA A 154 -4.45 -24.01 21.80
N ASP A 155 -3.37 -24.76 21.67
CA ASP A 155 -3.26 -26.19 22.02
C ASP A 155 -3.15 -26.45 23.53
N GLY A 156 -3.23 -25.41 24.34
CA GLY A 156 -3.14 -25.48 25.79
C GLY A 156 -1.73 -25.57 26.36
N LEU A 157 -0.69 -25.45 25.52
CA LEU A 157 0.69 -25.47 25.99
C LEU A 157 1.12 -24.12 26.56
N GLU A 158 2.04 -24.19 27.52
CA GLU A 158 2.72 -23.02 28.09
C GLU A 158 4.19 -23.01 27.64
N HIS A 159 4.63 -21.86 27.13
CA HIS A 159 6.01 -21.58 26.77
C HIS A 159 6.55 -20.51 27.71
N ARG A 160 7.86 -20.57 28.03
CA ARG A 160 8.52 -19.57 28.87
C ARG A 160 9.77 -19.06 28.20
N CYS A 161 10.01 -17.74 28.33
CA CYS A 161 11.22 -17.10 27.83
C CYS A 161 11.66 -15.95 28.75
N ARG A 162 12.94 -15.59 28.68
CA ARG A 162 13.50 -14.44 29.41
C ARG A 162 13.32 -13.14 28.64
N LYS A 163 13.43 -13.19 27.32
CA LYS A 163 13.21 -12.06 26.41
C LYS A 163 12.14 -12.41 25.39
N LEU A 164 11.23 -11.47 25.14
CA LEU A 164 10.11 -11.65 24.23
C LEU A 164 10.12 -10.56 23.17
N ILE A 165 9.97 -10.95 21.89
CA ILE A 165 9.84 -10.01 20.76
C ILE A 165 8.47 -10.21 20.11
N ILE A 166 7.66 -9.15 20.04
CA ILE A 166 6.39 -9.14 19.32
C ILE A 166 6.62 -8.61 17.91
N ALA A 167 6.40 -9.48 16.92
CA ALA A 167 6.65 -9.25 15.50
C ALA A 167 5.45 -9.68 14.63
N THR A 168 4.22 -9.51 15.14
CA THR A 168 3.00 -10.08 14.58
C THR A 168 2.47 -9.35 13.34
N GLY A 169 3.07 -8.22 12.96
CA GLY A 169 2.51 -7.31 11.97
C GLY A 169 1.31 -6.53 12.50
N GLY A 170 0.63 -5.82 11.62
CA GLY A 170 -0.56 -5.02 11.91
C GLY A 170 -1.86 -5.77 11.63
N LEU A 171 -2.74 -5.13 10.86
CA LEU A 171 -4.07 -5.60 10.49
C LEU A 171 -4.20 -5.90 8.99
N SER A 172 -3.21 -5.51 8.16
CA SER A 172 -3.26 -5.64 6.72
C SER A 172 -3.12 -7.09 6.26
N TYR A 173 -3.94 -7.50 5.29
CA TYR A 173 -4.06 -8.88 4.79
C TYR A 173 -4.24 -9.92 5.91
N PRO A 174 -5.34 -9.87 6.68
CA PRO A 174 -5.56 -10.75 7.83
C PRO A 174 -5.47 -12.24 7.49
N GLY A 175 -5.81 -12.64 6.26
CA GLY A 175 -5.63 -14.03 5.77
C GLY A 175 -4.17 -14.51 5.71
N THR A 176 -3.19 -13.61 5.85
CA THR A 176 -1.76 -13.97 5.94
C THR A 176 -1.26 -14.13 7.37
N GLY A 177 -2.10 -13.85 8.36
CA GLY A 177 -1.78 -13.98 9.79
C GLY A 177 -1.74 -12.65 10.56
N SER A 178 -1.83 -11.49 9.92
CA SER A 178 -1.82 -10.17 10.56
C SER A 178 -3.24 -9.79 11.04
N THR A 179 -3.63 -10.24 12.22
CA THR A 179 -4.99 -10.10 12.77
C THR A 179 -5.07 -9.14 13.97
N GLY A 180 -3.95 -8.46 14.31
CA GLY A 180 -3.92 -7.49 15.40
C GLY A 180 -3.68 -8.10 16.79
N ASP A 181 -3.38 -9.39 16.89
CA ASP A 181 -3.17 -10.05 18.19
C ASP A 181 -2.07 -9.37 19.02
N GLY A 182 -0.96 -8.98 18.38
CA GLY A 182 0.14 -8.27 19.04
C GLY A 182 -0.24 -6.91 19.58
N LEU A 183 -1.20 -6.23 18.95
CA LEU A 183 -1.73 -4.95 19.44
C LEU A 183 -2.50 -5.15 20.75
N ALA A 184 -3.38 -6.16 20.78
CA ALA A 184 -4.14 -6.51 21.98
C ALA A 184 -3.23 -6.93 23.14
N TRP A 185 -2.17 -7.70 22.88
CA TRP A 185 -1.20 -8.07 23.92
C TRP A 185 -0.38 -6.88 24.40
N ALA A 186 0.04 -5.99 23.49
CA ALA A 186 0.75 -4.76 23.87
C ALA A 186 -0.12 -3.89 24.80
N GLU A 187 -1.40 -3.70 24.46
CA GLU A 187 -2.36 -2.98 25.29
C GLU A 187 -2.54 -3.64 26.65
N SER A 188 -2.69 -4.97 26.71
CA SER A 188 -2.80 -5.71 27.98
C SER A 188 -1.54 -5.63 28.85
N LEU A 189 -0.38 -5.35 28.25
CA LEU A 189 0.89 -5.12 28.94
C LEU A 189 1.13 -3.64 29.29
N GLY A 190 0.16 -2.76 29.04
CA GLY A 190 0.16 -1.35 29.42
C GLY A 190 0.64 -0.38 28.35
N HIS A 191 0.86 -0.84 27.11
CA HIS A 191 1.22 0.03 25.99
C HIS A 191 0.03 0.78 25.40
N GLY A 192 0.24 2.02 25.02
CA GLY A 192 -0.68 2.80 24.22
C GLY A 192 -0.70 2.32 22.76
N ILE A 193 -1.91 2.23 22.20
CA ILE A 193 -2.10 1.90 20.78
C ILE A 193 -2.61 3.12 20.03
N LYS A 194 -1.83 3.60 19.06
CA LYS A 194 -2.29 4.61 18.10
C LYS A 194 -3.35 4.02 17.20
N ALA A 195 -4.44 4.75 17.00
CA ALA A 195 -5.58 4.29 16.21
C ALA A 195 -5.15 3.78 14.83
N CYS A 196 -5.43 2.50 14.57
CA CYS A 196 -5.07 1.87 13.31
C CYS A 196 -6.06 2.22 12.21
N PHE A 197 -5.55 2.42 11.00
CA PHE A 197 -6.35 2.60 9.78
C PHE A 197 -5.60 2.03 8.56
N PRO A 198 -6.33 1.65 7.49
CA PRO A 198 -5.72 1.17 6.26
C PRO A 198 -4.85 2.24 5.61
N SER A 199 -3.59 1.91 5.29
CA SER A 199 -2.67 2.73 4.53
C SER A 199 -2.24 1.98 3.26
N LEU A 200 -2.00 2.71 2.15
CA LEU A 200 -1.73 2.12 0.83
C LEU A 200 -2.89 1.19 0.40
N THR A 201 -4.09 1.73 0.37
CA THR A 201 -5.31 0.99 0.00
C THR A 201 -6.04 1.64 -1.17
N ALA A 202 -6.99 0.90 -1.77
CA ALA A 202 -7.83 1.40 -2.83
C ALA A 202 -8.77 2.50 -2.33
N LEU A 203 -8.87 3.60 -3.09
CA LEU A 203 -9.86 4.66 -2.89
C LEU A 203 -11.02 4.43 -3.85
N VAL A 204 -12.24 4.40 -3.33
CA VAL A 204 -13.45 4.07 -4.08
C VAL A 204 -14.14 5.35 -4.52
N PRO A 205 -14.17 5.68 -5.83
CA PRO A 205 -14.91 6.82 -6.34
C PRO A 205 -16.42 6.65 -6.12
N LYS A 206 -17.12 7.76 -5.92
CA LYS A 206 -18.58 7.78 -5.81
C LYS A 206 -19.22 7.17 -7.06
N GLY A 207 -20.17 6.26 -6.83
CA GLY A 207 -20.84 5.54 -7.91
C GLY A 207 -19.97 4.49 -8.62
N TYR A 208 -18.78 4.15 -8.09
CA TYR A 208 -17.93 3.08 -8.63
C TYR A 208 -18.47 1.68 -8.32
N LYS A 209 -19.08 1.53 -7.16
CA LYS A 209 -19.77 0.32 -6.72
C LYS A 209 -21.29 0.51 -6.82
N THR A 210 -22.04 -0.60 -6.89
CA THR A 210 -23.49 -0.56 -6.87
C THR A 210 -24.02 -0.14 -5.49
N ASP A 211 -25.16 0.55 -5.46
CA ASP A 211 -25.81 0.97 -4.23
C ASP A 211 -26.15 -0.22 -3.32
N GLY A 212 -26.08 0.00 -2.01
CA GLY A 212 -26.37 -1.00 -0.97
C GLY A 212 -25.16 -1.60 -0.28
N THR A 213 -23.94 -1.21 -0.69
CA THR A 213 -22.69 -1.73 -0.16
C THR A 213 -21.92 -0.75 0.71
N ILE A 214 -22.52 0.41 0.99
CA ILE A 214 -21.88 1.46 1.75
C ILE A 214 -21.80 1.09 3.22
N SER A 215 -20.57 0.91 3.61
CA SER A 215 -20.01 1.26 4.90
C SER A 215 -20.47 0.49 6.12
N ARG A 216 -19.65 -0.41 6.53
CA ARG A 216 -19.57 -0.82 7.96
C ARG A 216 -18.93 0.32 8.79
N GLY A 217 -19.46 1.54 8.73
CA GLY A 217 -18.97 2.72 9.45
C GLY A 217 -17.67 3.32 8.89
N LYS A 218 -17.50 4.65 9.06
CA LYS A 218 -16.25 5.40 8.76
C LYS A 218 -15.68 5.28 7.34
N GLY A 219 -16.52 5.07 6.30
CA GLY A 219 -16.08 5.06 4.90
C GLY A 219 -15.47 3.75 4.39
N HIS A 220 -15.50 2.66 5.16
CA HIS A 220 -15.07 1.35 4.69
C HIS A 220 -16.06 0.77 3.68
N ILE A 221 -15.59 0.38 2.51
CA ILE A 221 -16.36 -0.29 1.45
C ILE A 221 -15.82 -1.71 1.27
N ASP A 222 -16.72 -2.69 1.26
CA ASP A 222 -16.34 -4.08 1.04
C ASP A 222 -15.84 -4.26 -0.41
N ARG A 223 -14.65 -4.86 -0.54
CA ARG A 223 -14.07 -5.16 -1.84
C ARG A 223 -14.98 -6.03 -2.71
N SER A 224 -15.66 -7.00 -2.11
CA SER A 224 -16.55 -7.94 -2.82
C SER A 224 -17.80 -7.30 -3.40
N SER A 225 -18.10 -6.04 -3.03
CA SER A 225 -19.22 -5.29 -3.57
C SER A 225 -19.13 -5.19 -5.09
N PRO A 226 -20.21 -5.46 -5.85
CA PRO A 226 -20.19 -5.44 -7.30
C PRO A 226 -19.86 -4.05 -7.85
N LEU A 227 -19.16 -4.02 -8.98
CA LEU A 227 -18.93 -2.79 -9.73
C LEU A 227 -20.24 -2.32 -10.37
N SER A 228 -20.46 -1.01 -10.38
CA SER A 228 -21.47 -0.36 -11.19
C SER A 228 -21.11 -0.39 -12.68
N GLU A 229 -21.97 0.12 -13.55
CA GLU A 229 -21.65 0.33 -14.97
C GLU A 229 -20.44 1.28 -15.13
N PHE A 230 -20.40 2.35 -14.34
CA PHE A 230 -19.26 3.28 -14.30
C PHE A 230 -17.98 2.59 -13.82
N GLY A 231 -18.04 1.83 -12.72
CA GLY A 231 -16.91 1.07 -12.22
C GLY A 231 -16.38 0.05 -13.24
N ASN A 232 -17.27 -0.69 -13.89
CA ASN A 232 -16.92 -1.64 -14.95
C ASN A 232 -16.26 -0.97 -16.16
N SER A 233 -16.64 0.27 -16.48
CA SER A 233 -16.03 1.01 -17.60
C SER A 233 -14.61 1.49 -17.33
N LEU A 234 -14.16 1.48 -16.07
CA LEU A 234 -12.82 1.90 -15.64
C LEU A 234 -11.95 0.72 -15.20
N ALA A 235 -12.53 -0.30 -14.56
CA ALA A 235 -11.77 -1.43 -14.00
C ALA A 235 -10.92 -2.14 -15.04
N GLY A 236 -9.64 -2.35 -14.71
CA GLY A 236 -8.62 -2.93 -15.61
C GLY A 236 -7.80 -1.89 -16.38
N ILE A 237 -8.19 -0.62 -16.38
CA ILE A 237 -7.43 0.44 -17.06
C ILE A 237 -6.25 0.86 -16.18
N GLN A 238 -5.07 0.92 -16.81
CA GLN A 238 -3.85 1.46 -16.23
C GLN A 238 -3.50 2.77 -16.91
N LEU A 239 -3.23 3.81 -16.14
CA LEU A 239 -2.80 5.10 -16.64
C LEU A 239 -1.37 5.38 -16.16
N LYS A 240 -0.51 5.76 -17.09
CA LYS A 240 0.91 6.04 -16.85
C LYS A 240 1.22 7.52 -17.02
N ASN A 241 2.20 7.98 -16.22
CA ASN A 241 2.70 9.36 -16.31
C ASN A 241 1.58 10.41 -16.18
N ILE A 242 0.66 10.18 -15.25
CA ILE A 242 -0.40 11.13 -14.89
C ILE A 242 -0.01 11.91 -13.62
N SER A 243 -0.72 12.98 -13.32
CA SER A 243 -0.71 13.57 -11.99
C SER A 243 -2.06 13.34 -11.31
N LEU A 244 -2.03 13.02 -10.02
CA LEU A 244 -3.19 12.84 -9.19
C LEU A 244 -3.06 13.72 -7.96
N ALA A 245 -4.04 14.59 -7.71
CA ALA A 245 -4.06 15.47 -6.56
C ALA A 245 -5.18 15.08 -5.59
N ALA A 246 -4.88 15.07 -4.29
CA ALA A 246 -5.86 14.91 -3.22
C ALA A 246 -6.37 16.28 -2.77
N ILE A 247 -7.67 16.50 -2.86
CA ILE A 247 -8.38 17.70 -2.43
C ILE A 247 -9.26 17.30 -1.25
N ILE A 248 -8.99 17.89 -0.08
CA ILE A 248 -9.75 17.64 1.16
C ILE A 248 -10.44 18.94 1.55
N ASP A 249 -11.77 18.88 1.70
CA ASP A 249 -12.63 20.04 2.02
C ASP A 249 -12.34 21.27 1.15
N GLY A 250 -12.09 21.02 -0.15
CA GLY A 250 -11.83 22.08 -1.15
C GLY A 250 -10.37 22.54 -1.24
N THR A 251 -9.48 22.05 -0.38
CA THR A 251 -8.05 22.42 -0.40
C THR A 251 -7.20 21.27 -0.94
N GLN A 252 -6.37 21.54 -1.93
CA GLN A 252 -5.37 20.57 -2.41
C GLN A 252 -4.29 20.39 -1.33
N VAL A 253 -4.16 19.18 -0.80
CA VAL A 253 -3.24 18.86 0.29
C VAL A 253 -2.00 18.08 -0.14
N GLU A 254 -2.09 17.38 -1.27
CA GLU A 254 -1.00 16.55 -1.80
C GLU A 254 -1.22 16.34 -3.30
N SER A 255 -0.14 16.19 -4.07
CA SER A 255 -0.18 15.84 -5.48
C SER A 255 1.01 14.96 -5.82
N GLU A 256 0.75 13.88 -6.54
CA GLU A 256 1.76 12.89 -6.93
C GLU A 256 1.76 12.68 -8.43
N PHE A 257 2.94 12.40 -8.99
CA PHE A 257 3.14 12.08 -10.41
C PHE A 257 3.55 10.62 -10.56
N GLY A 258 2.92 9.91 -11.50
CA GLY A 258 3.26 8.52 -11.80
C GLY A 258 2.09 7.73 -12.40
N ASP A 259 1.94 6.50 -11.96
CA ASP A 259 0.99 5.56 -12.51
C ASP A 259 -0.14 5.26 -11.53
N ILE A 260 -1.37 5.08 -12.06
CA ILE A 260 -2.52 4.57 -11.31
C ILE A 260 -3.12 3.36 -12.03
N ASP A 261 -3.77 2.51 -11.24
CA ASP A 261 -4.55 1.36 -11.70
C ASP A 261 -6.00 1.54 -11.26
N PHE A 262 -6.96 1.45 -12.17
CA PHE A 262 -8.35 1.25 -11.83
C PHE A 262 -8.61 -0.24 -11.66
N THR A 263 -9.00 -0.67 -10.48
CA THR A 263 -9.20 -2.08 -10.14
C THR A 263 -10.63 -2.34 -9.68
N ASP A 264 -10.95 -3.59 -9.36
CA ASP A 264 -12.20 -3.94 -8.67
C ASP A 264 -12.35 -3.26 -7.29
N GLY A 265 -11.26 -2.82 -6.68
CA GLY A 265 -11.25 -2.06 -5.43
C GLY A 265 -11.45 -0.55 -5.58
N GLY A 266 -11.21 0.01 -6.77
CA GLY A 266 -11.20 1.47 -7.01
C GLY A 266 -9.89 1.97 -7.61
N ILE A 267 -9.44 3.15 -7.20
CA ILE A 267 -8.18 3.76 -7.63
C ILE A 267 -7.04 3.23 -6.76
N GLU A 268 -6.10 2.56 -7.39
CA GLU A 268 -4.90 1.94 -6.82
C GLU A 268 -3.64 2.37 -7.60
N GLY A 269 -2.61 1.56 -7.53
CA GLY A 269 -1.31 1.82 -8.16
C GLY A 269 -0.42 2.70 -7.29
N PRO A 270 0.82 2.96 -7.72
CA PRO A 270 1.80 3.67 -6.89
C PRO A 270 1.30 5.01 -6.36
N VAL A 271 0.74 5.84 -7.23
CA VAL A 271 0.25 7.19 -6.87
C VAL A 271 -1.05 7.11 -6.05
N GLY A 272 -1.99 6.23 -6.43
CA GLY A 272 -3.23 6.02 -5.68
C GLY A 272 -2.97 5.59 -4.25
N PHE A 273 -2.03 4.66 -4.06
CA PHE A 273 -1.62 4.19 -2.74
C PHE A 273 -0.97 5.29 -1.89
N GLN A 274 -0.06 6.10 -2.45
CA GLN A 274 0.60 7.19 -1.72
C GLN A 274 -0.42 8.18 -1.17
N LEU A 275 -1.37 8.62 -1.99
CA LEU A 275 -2.41 9.58 -1.57
C LEU A 275 -3.42 8.96 -0.59
N SER A 276 -3.61 7.63 -0.63
CA SER A 276 -4.66 6.95 0.14
C SER A 276 -4.55 7.18 1.64
N ARG A 277 -3.34 7.23 2.19
CA ARG A 277 -3.12 7.42 3.64
C ARG A 277 -3.79 8.70 4.16
N ARG A 278 -3.59 9.82 3.47
CA ARG A 278 -4.22 11.11 3.84
C ARG A 278 -5.71 11.09 3.59
N CYS A 279 -6.13 10.52 2.45
CA CYS A 279 -7.53 10.43 2.07
C CYS A 279 -8.33 9.58 3.07
N VAL A 280 -7.83 8.40 3.44
CA VAL A 280 -8.47 7.50 4.42
C VAL A 280 -8.63 8.20 5.77
N LYS A 281 -7.56 8.85 6.27
CA LYS A 281 -7.63 9.59 7.53
C LYS A 281 -8.66 10.72 7.48
N ALA A 282 -8.74 11.45 6.37
CA ALA A 282 -9.72 12.51 6.16
C ALA A 282 -11.15 11.94 6.13
N ILE A 283 -11.39 10.85 5.40
CA ILE A 283 -12.71 10.19 5.32
C ILE A 283 -13.16 9.70 6.71
N ILE A 284 -12.28 9.05 7.47
CA ILE A 284 -12.58 8.59 8.84
C ILE A 284 -12.99 9.75 9.75
N ASN A 285 -12.40 10.93 9.53
CA ASN A 285 -12.72 12.16 10.28
C ASN A 285 -13.93 12.92 9.72
N GLY A 286 -14.60 12.40 8.68
CA GLY A 286 -15.82 12.99 8.10
C GLY A 286 -15.59 14.08 7.05
N SER A 287 -14.35 14.29 6.59
CA SER A 287 -14.01 15.24 5.52
C SER A 287 -14.44 14.74 4.14
N ARG A 288 -14.70 15.68 3.23
CA ARG A 288 -14.93 15.39 1.82
C ARG A 288 -13.60 15.25 1.09
N VAL A 289 -13.47 14.18 0.32
CA VAL A 289 -12.26 13.91 -0.45
C VAL A 289 -12.59 13.84 -1.93
N ILE A 290 -11.78 14.51 -2.75
CA ILE A 290 -11.80 14.44 -4.21
C ILE A 290 -10.40 14.10 -4.67
N LEU A 291 -10.28 13.14 -5.58
CA LEU A 291 -9.05 12.94 -6.35
C LEU A 291 -9.21 13.63 -7.69
N ARG A 292 -8.31 14.55 -8.01
CA ARG A 292 -8.25 15.24 -9.31
C ARG A 292 -7.17 14.62 -10.17
N LEU A 293 -7.59 14.06 -11.30
CA LEU A 293 -6.73 13.42 -12.28
C LEU A 293 -6.37 14.42 -13.39
N ASP A 294 -5.08 14.62 -13.60
CA ASP A 294 -4.51 15.29 -14.76
C ASP A 294 -3.87 14.26 -15.69
N LEU A 295 -4.47 14.05 -16.85
CA LEU A 295 -3.99 13.12 -17.87
C LEU A 295 -2.82 13.66 -18.71
N LYS A 296 -2.51 14.96 -18.58
CA LYS A 296 -1.48 15.66 -19.37
C LYS A 296 -0.64 16.60 -18.51
N PRO A 297 0.00 16.10 -17.42
CA PRO A 297 0.66 16.96 -16.43
C PRO A 297 1.84 17.76 -17.01
N GLY A 298 2.50 17.27 -18.08
CA GLY A 298 3.60 17.96 -18.73
C GLY A 298 3.20 18.97 -19.80
N VAL A 299 1.91 19.31 -19.94
CA VAL A 299 1.40 20.23 -20.96
C VAL A 299 0.61 21.34 -20.29
N GLU A 300 0.94 22.59 -20.55
CA GLU A 300 0.24 23.74 -20.02
C GLU A 300 -1.20 23.83 -20.59
N PRO A 301 -2.17 24.39 -19.83
CA PRO A 301 -3.59 24.41 -20.23
C PRO A 301 -3.84 25.11 -21.58
N GLU A 302 -3.15 26.21 -21.85
CA GLU A 302 -3.24 26.97 -23.09
C GLU A 302 -2.71 26.20 -24.28
N GLU A 303 -1.56 25.54 -24.12
CA GLU A 303 -0.94 24.67 -25.13
C GLU A 303 -1.86 23.49 -25.43
N LEU A 304 -2.39 22.83 -24.39
CA LEU A 304 -3.32 21.71 -24.53
C LEU A 304 -4.58 22.14 -25.30
N SER A 305 -5.12 23.31 -24.99
CA SER A 305 -6.30 23.88 -25.71
C SER A 305 -5.98 24.09 -27.19
N GLY A 306 -4.81 24.62 -27.53
CA GLY A 306 -4.33 24.77 -28.91
C GLY A 306 -4.20 23.42 -29.59
N ARG A 307 -3.59 22.44 -28.93
CA ARG A 307 -3.40 21.07 -29.45
C ARG A 307 -4.74 20.36 -29.71
N VAL A 308 -5.71 20.48 -28.80
CA VAL A 308 -7.06 19.91 -28.98
C VAL A 308 -7.74 20.48 -30.24
N ARG A 309 -7.64 21.80 -30.47
CA ARG A 309 -8.20 22.45 -31.68
C ARG A 309 -7.51 21.97 -32.96
N SER A 310 -6.17 21.94 -32.97
CA SER A 310 -5.40 21.46 -34.13
C SER A 310 -5.73 20.02 -34.51
N LEU A 311 -5.85 19.15 -33.49
CA LEU A 311 -6.21 17.74 -33.68
C LEU A 311 -7.67 17.59 -34.16
N TRP A 312 -8.58 18.45 -33.70
CA TRP A 312 -9.95 18.47 -34.18
C TRP A 312 -10.03 18.83 -35.68
N ASP A 313 -9.29 19.88 -36.09
CA ASP A 313 -9.20 20.29 -37.49
C ASP A 313 -8.61 19.18 -38.38
N GLU A 314 -7.57 18.49 -37.87
CA GLU A 314 -6.99 17.32 -38.53
C GLU A 314 -8.02 16.21 -38.73
N VAL A 315 -8.74 15.84 -37.67
CA VAL A 315 -9.80 14.82 -37.72
C VAL A 315 -10.91 15.20 -38.70
N CYS A 316 -11.30 16.48 -38.75
CA CYS A 316 -12.32 16.97 -39.63
C CYS A 316 -11.88 16.94 -41.12
N ARG A 317 -10.59 17.15 -41.39
CA ARG A 317 -10.03 17.12 -42.75
C ARG A 317 -9.66 15.72 -43.23
N ASP A 318 -9.50 14.76 -42.32
CA ASP A 318 -9.11 13.37 -42.67
C ASP A 318 -10.19 12.72 -43.55
N PRO A 319 -9.82 12.23 -44.79
CA PRO A 319 -10.76 11.54 -45.66
C PRO A 319 -11.48 10.35 -45.00
N ARG A 320 -10.84 9.70 -44.03
CA ARG A 320 -11.41 8.56 -43.27
C ARG A 320 -12.52 9.02 -42.30
N SER A 321 -12.63 10.31 -42.03
CA SER A 321 -13.67 10.92 -41.23
C SER A 321 -14.83 11.44 -42.07
N ARG A 322 -14.78 11.34 -43.40
CA ARG A 322 -15.84 11.78 -44.31
C ARG A 322 -17.13 10.99 -44.01
N GLY A 323 -18.23 11.70 -43.83
CA GLY A 323 -19.54 11.10 -43.52
C GLY A 323 -19.77 10.74 -42.06
N LYS A 324 -18.73 10.80 -41.20
CA LYS A 324 -18.88 10.60 -39.74
C LYS A 324 -19.50 11.82 -39.05
N GLY A 325 -20.39 11.56 -38.10
CA GLY A 325 -20.97 12.62 -37.27
C GLY A 325 -19.95 13.15 -36.23
N ASP A 326 -20.20 14.36 -35.69
CA ASP A 326 -19.28 15.01 -34.75
C ASP A 326 -19.03 14.20 -33.47
N LYS A 327 -20.01 13.41 -33.02
CA LYS A 327 -19.83 12.47 -31.90
C LYS A 327 -18.75 11.42 -32.19
N GLU A 328 -18.72 10.88 -33.40
CA GLU A 328 -17.74 9.88 -33.82
C GLU A 328 -16.36 10.51 -34.04
N LYS A 329 -16.33 11.71 -34.64
CA LYS A 329 -15.11 12.50 -34.79
C LYS A 329 -14.49 12.86 -33.43
N CYS A 330 -15.34 13.22 -32.44
CA CYS A 330 -14.90 13.47 -31.08
C CYS A 330 -14.22 12.24 -30.45
N ARG A 331 -14.75 11.02 -30.66
CA ARG A 331 -14.10 9.80 -30.20
C ARG A 331 -12.73 9.57 -30.85
N ILE A 332 -12.61 9.88 -32.17
CA ILE A 332 -11.33 9.79 -32.88
C ILE A 332 -10.33 10.81 -32.32
N LEU A 333 -10.76 12.04 -32.04
CA LEU A 333 -9.94 13.05 -31.37
C LEU A 333 -9.46 12.57 -30.01
N LEU A 334 -10.36 12.07 -29.17
CA LEU A 334 -10.04 11.58 -27.83
C LEU A 334 -9.05 10.41 -27.87
N GLY A 335 -9.17 9.50 -28.85
CA GLY A 335 -8.23 8.39 -29.06
C GLY A 335 -6.80 8.82 -29.42
N LYS A 336 -6.59 10.08 -29.89
CA LYS A 336 -5.26 10.68 -30.04
C LYS A 336 -4.71 11.27 -28.73
N LEU A 337 -5.57 11.43 -27.72
CA LEU A 337 -5.24 12.11 -26.45
C LEU A 337 -5.19 11.16 -25.25
N MET A 338 -5.89 10.03 -25.30
CA MET A 338 -5.97 9.07 -24.20
C MET A 338 -6.17 7.64 -24.72
N PRO A 339 -6.01 6.59 -23.88
CA PRO A 339 -6.35 5.21 -24.24
C PRO A 339 -7.81 5.08 -24.66
N TRP A 340 -8.08 4.27 -25.69
CA TRP A 340 -9.43 4.08 -26.25
C TRP A 340 -10.42 3.53 -25.20
N GLU A 341 -9.94 2.68 -24.33
CA GLU A 341 -10.70 2.04 -23.26
C GLU A 341 -11.24 3.07 -22.25
N LEU A 342 -10.54 4.20 -22.07
CA LEU A 342 -10.94 5.27 -21.15
C LEU A 342 -12.04 6.17 -21.68
N ILE A 343 -12.20 6.25 -23.02
CA ILE A 343 -13.12 7.20 -23.67
C ILE A 343 -14.58 7.06 -23.22
N PRO A 344 -15.16 5.84 -23.07
CA PRO A 344 -16.53 5.69 -22.60
C PRO A 344 -16.75 6.31 -21.21
N ALA A 345 -15.89 6.00 -20.25
CA ALA A 345 -15.95 6.55 -18.89
C ALA A 345 -15.72 8.06 -18.87
N PHE A 346 -14.77 8.56 -19.67
CA PHE A 346 -14.48 9.98 -19.79
C PHE A 346 -15.67 10.77 -20.31
N LEU A 347 -16.33 10.31 -21.37
CA LEU A 347 -17.52 10.96 -21.93
C LEU A 347 -18.73 10.84 -21.01
N ALA A 348 -18.89 9.76 -20.26
CA ALA A 348 -19.95 9.61 -19.27
C ALA A 348 -19.78 10.59 -18.11
N ALA A 349 -18.53 10.81 -17.66
CA ALA A 349 -18.20 11.76 -16.60
C ALA A 349 -18.32 13.24 -17.05
N HIS A 350 -18.22 13.52 -18.36
CA HIS A 350 -18.24 14.87 -18.93
C HIS A 350 -19.29 14.99 -20.04
N PRO A 351 -20.59 14.95 -19.72
CA PRO A 351 -21.67 14.96 -20.71
C PRO A 351 -21.79 16.26 -21.51
N ASP A 352 -21.17 17.34 -21.03
CA ASP A 352 -21.09 18.65 -21.69
C ASP A 352 -20.11 18.68 -22.87
N ILE A 353 -19.21 17.70 -22.99
CA ILE A 353 -18.26 17.59 -24.10
C ILE A 353 -18.97 17.37 -25.44
N VAL A 354 -20.01 16.51 -25.45
CA VAL A 354 -20.81 16.26 -26.65
C VAL A 354 -22.28 16.51 -26.33
N THR A 355 -22.80 17.63 -26.76
CA THR A 355 -24.21 17.97 -26.60
C THR A 355 -24.97 17.77 -27.92
N VAL A 356 -26.19 17.23 -27.85
CA VAL A 356 -27.05 17.02 -29.01
C VAL A 356 -28.19 18.00 -28.96
N LYS A 357 -28.28 18.90 -29.95
CA LYS A 357 -29.40 19.81 -30.11
C LYS A 357 -30.24 19.36 -31.30
N ARG A 358 -31.55 19.40 -31.18
CA ARG A 358 -32.47 19.24 -32.30
C ARG A 358 -32.59 20.60 -33.01
N LYS A 359 -32.37 20.62 -34.33
CA LYS A 359 -32.77 21.78 -35.15
C LYS A 359 -34.29 21.95 -35.04
N ALA A 360 -34.74 23.18 -35.03
CA ALA A 360 -36.19 23.47 -35.11
C ALA A 360 -36.74 22.78 -36.37
N GLY A 361 -37.77 21.98 -36.21
CA GLY A 361 -38.43 21.34 -37.33
C GLY A 361 -39.02 22.40 -38.27
N THR A 362 -38.88 22.19 -39.59
CA THR A 362 -39.54 23.01 -40.61
C THR A 362 -40.79 22.30 -41.05
N LYS A 363 -41.87 23.07 -41.30
CA LYS A 363 -43.04 22.54 -41.98
C LYS A 363 -42.73 22.37 -43.46
N ASP A 364 -43.09 21.21 -44.06
CA ASP A 364 -43.04 21.02 -45.49
C ASP A 364 -44.18 21.80 -46.19
N ASN A 365 -44.18 21.84 -47.50
CA ASN A 365 -45.19 22.50 -48.31
C ASN A 365 -46.62 21.93 -48.13
N TYR A 366 -46.80 20.85 -47.39
CA TYR A 366 -48.06 20.19 -47.06
C TYR A 366 -48.42 20.34 -45.58
N GLY A 367 -47.71 21.22 -44.82
CA GLY A 367 -47.97 21.50 -43.40
C GLY A 367 -47.52 20.40 -42.44
N ARG A 368 -46.78 19.35 -42.88
CA ARG A 368 -46.28 18.31 -42.03
C ARG A 368 -45.00 18.76 -41.34
N TYR A 369 -44.91 18.52 -40.04
CA TYR A 369 -43.72 18.81 -39.27
C TYR A 369 -42.61 17.77 -39.59
N ASN A 370 -41.54 18.21 -40.27
CA ASN A 370 -40.31 17.43 -40.34
C ASN A 370 -39.57 17.61 -39.02
N VAL A 371 -39.35 16.51 -38.30
CA VAL A 371 -38.52 16.50 -37.10
C VAL A 371 -37.12 16.95 -37.50
N GLY A 372 -36.65 18.09 -36.99
CA GLY A 372 -35.34 18.63 -37.33
C GLY A 372 -34.22 17.64 -37.02
N ALA A 373 -33.25 17.60 -37.92
CA ALA A 373 -32.08 16.73 -37.75
C ALA A 373 -31.36 16.99 -36.43
N GLN A 374 -30.94 15.94 -35.73
CA GLN A 374 -30.11 16.06 -34.56
C GLN A 374 -28.68 16.48 -35.00
N GLN A 375 -28.19 17.57 -34.40
CA GLN A 375 -26.80 18.01 -34.60
C GLN A 375 -26.05 17.93 -33.30
N ALA A 376 -24.91 17.20 -33.32
CA ALA A 376 -24.02 17.16 -32.19
C ALA A 376 -23.07 18.37 -32.22
N PHE A 377 -22.77 18.90 -31.04
CA PHE A 377 -21.80 19.97 -30.85
C PHE A 377 -20.70 19.44 -29.90
N VAL A 378 -19.43 19.68 -30.28
CA VAL A 378 -18.27 19.26 -29.49
C VAL A 378 -17.66 20.48 -28.81
N ASN A 379 -17.56 20.40 -27.50
CA ASN A 379 -16.94 21.43 -26.64
C ASN A 379 -15.43 21.19 -26.53
N LEU A 380 -14.64 21.75 -27.43
CA LEU A 380 -13.19 21.55 -27.47
C LEU A 380 -12.48 22.13 -26.23
N SER A 381 -12.93 23.27 -25.69
CA SER A 381 -12.38 23.84 -24.47
C SER A 381 -12.73 22.98 -23.25
N GLY A 382 -13.93 22.40 -23.22
CA GLY A 382 -14.34 21.42 -22.21
C GLY A 382 -13.46 20.17 -22.22
N ILE A 383 -13.07 19.67 -23.41
CA ILE A 383 -12.13 18.54 -23.53
C ILE A 383 -10.78 18.90 -22.89
N ALA A 384 -10.18 20.05 -23.24
CA ALA A 384 -8.90 20.45 -22.70
C ALA A 384 -8.93 20.59 -21.17
N LYS A 385 -10.00 21.20 -20.63
CA LYS A 385 -10.23 21.31 -19.18
C LYS A 385 -10.37 19.93 -18.53
N ALA A 386 -11.21 19.06 -19.06
CA ALA A 386 -11.46 17.74 -18.51
C ALA A 386 -10.22 16.82 -18.52
N LEU A 387 -9.31 17.00 -19.49
CA LEU A 387 -8.02 16.30 -19.52
C LEU A 387 -7.07 16.72 -18.39
N LYS A 388 -7.21 17.95 -17.88
CA LYS A 388 -6.41 18.50 -16.78
C LYS A 388 -7.07 18.33 -15.42
N GLU A 389 -8.40 18.30 -15.37
CA GLU A 389 -9.17 18.40 -14.13
C GLU A 389 -10.33 17.39 -14.15
N TRP A 390 -10.00 16.09 -14.15
CA TRP A 390 -11.02 15.06 -13.99
C TRP A 390 -11.18 14.70 -12.53
N ASP A 391 -12.24 15.18 -11.93
CA ASP A 391 -12.52 15.00 -10.50
C ASP A 391 -13.26 13.68 -10.23
N PHE A 392 -12.72 12.93 -9.27
CA PHE A 392 -13.31 11.74 -8.68
C PHE A 392 -13.64 12.01 -7.21
N PRO A 393 -14.89 12.41 -6.88
CA PRO A 393 -15.34 12.43 -5.48
C PRO A 393 -15.18 11.02 -4.88
N ILE A 394 -14.54 10.90 -3.72
CA ILE A 394 -14.29 9.62 -3.07
C ILE A 394 -15.38 9.34 -2.05
N GLU A 395 -16.01 8.18 -2.18
CA GLU A 395 -17.06 7.71 -1.29
C GLU A 395 -16.51 6.95 -0.09
N GLY A 396 -15.39 6.24 -0.30
CA GLY A 396 -14.78 5.44 0.73
C GLY A 396 -13.47 4.79 0.29
N PHE A 397 -13.08 3.76 1.03
CA PHE A 397 -11.84 3.01 0.81
C PHE A 397 -12.03 1.52 1.13
N VAL A 398 -11.20 0.67 0.53
CA VAL A 398 -11.16 -0.76 0.85
C VAL A 398 -10.40 -0.97 2.17
N GLY A 399 -10.88 -1.89 3.00
CA GLY A 399 -10.34 -2.12 4.32
C GLY A 399 -9.04 -2.93 4.35
N TYR A 400 -8.79 -3.54 5.52
CA TYR A 400 -7.54 -4.28 5.78
C TYR A 400 -7.38 -5.53 4.92
N GLU A 401 -8.43 -6.05 4.36
CA GLU A 401 -8.41 -7.20 3.46
C GLU A 401 -7.59 -6.96 2.18
N ARG A 402 -7.35 -5.69 1.83
CA ARG A 402 -6.58 -5.32 0.63
C ARG A 402 -5.54 -4.22 0.86
N CYS A 403 -5.52 -3.55 1.99
CA CYS A 403 -4.49 -2.53 2.23
C CYS A 403 -3.11 -3.17 2.33
N VAL A 404 -2.11 -2.50 1.80
CA VAL A 404 -0.72 -3.02 1.77
C VAL A 404 -0.11 -2.99 3.17
N VAL A 405 -0.40 -1.94 3.95
CA VAL A 405 0.16 -1.72 5.28
C VAL A 405 -0.85 -1.06 6.22
N THR A 406 -0.71 -1.33 7.51
CA THR A 406 -1.46 -0.68 8.59
C THR A 406 -0.72 0.58 9.03
N ALA A 407 -1.40 1.73 9.06
CA ALA A 407 -0.96 2.90 9.79
C ALA A 407 -1.51 2.84 11.23
N GLY A 408 -0.79 3.37 12.20
CA GLY A 408 -1.07 3.17 13.63
C GLY A 408 -0.39 1.91 14.17
N GLY A 409 -0.59 1.61 15.43
CA GLY A 409 0.06 0.50 16.14
C GLY A 409 0.58 0.89 17.53
N VAL A 410 1.48 0.09 18.10
CA VAL A 410 2.12 0.37 19.39
C VAL A 410 2.84 1.70 19.34
N ASP A 411 2.57 2.56 20.35
CA ASP A 411 3.15 3.90 20.44
C ASP A 411 4.68 3.83 20.53
N THR A 412 5.35 4.35 19.51
CA THR A 412 6.82 4.35 19.45
C THR A 412 7.49 5.24 20.50
N ASP A 413 6.77 6.16 21.16
CA ASP A 413 7.29 6.94 22.28
C ASP A 413 7.56 6.09 23.52
N GLU A 414 6.88 4.95 23.62
CA GLU A 414 7.05 3.98 24.71
C GLU A 414 8.13 2.92 24.42
N LEU A 415 8.85 3.07 23.30
CA LEU A 415 9.92 2.17 22.87
C LEU A 415 11.27 2.90 22.85
N LEU A 416 12.33 2.15 23.03
CA LEU A 416 13.71 2.64 22.94
C LEU A 416 14.20 2.51 21.47
N PRO A 417 14.44 3.60 20.72
CA PRO A 417 14.77 3.53 19.30
C PRO A 417 16.12 2.85 18.99
N LYS A 418 17.02 2.75 20.01
CA LYS A 418 18.34 2.10 19.87
C LYS A 418 18.34 0.61 20.15
N THR A 419 17.24 0.06 20.69
CA THR A 419 17.14 -1.36 21.08
C THR A 419 15.83 -2.00 20.67
N MET A 420 14.81 -1.23 20.30
CA MET A 420 13.43 -1.68 20.09
C MET A 420 12.77 -2.24 21.38
N GLU A 421 13.39 -2.07 22.56
CA GLU A 421 12.87 -2.53 23.84
C GLU A 421 11.79 -1.60 24.36
N SER A 422 10.77 -2.16 25.01
CA SER A 422 9.75 -1.42 25.75
C SER A 422 10.38 -0.63 26.91
N ARG A 423 9.94 0.64 27.07
CA ARG A 423 10.24 1.46 28.23
C ARG A 423 9.43 1.05 29.47
N LEU A 424 8.31 0.36 29.26
CA LEU A 424 7.33 0.00 30.30
C LEU A 424 7.59 -1.41 30.84
N VAL A 425 8.01 -2.34 29.99
CA VAL A 425 8.14 -3.75 30.30
C VAL A 425 9.55 -4.22 29.92
N PRO A 426 10.49 -4.28 30.87
CA PRO A 426 11.85 -4.75 30.62
C PRO A 426 11.87 -6.15 30.02
N GLY A 427 12.70 -6.35 28.97
CA GLY A 427 12.82 -7.63 28.28
C GLY A 427 11.77 -7.90 27.20
N LEU A 428 10.80 -6.97 27.00
CA LEU A 428 9.84 -6.98 25.91
C LEU A 428 10.33 -6.08 24.79
N TYR A 429 10.29 -6.58 23.55
CA TYR A 429 10.70 -5.87 22.34
C TYR A 429 9.58 -5.89 21.31
N PHE A 430 9.57 -4.88 20.44
CA PHE A 430 8.65 -4.79 19.30
C PHE A 430 9.41 -4.54 18.01
N CYS A 431 8.96 -5.10 16.88
CA CYS A 431 9.53 -4.82 15.58
C CYS A 431 8.55 -5.00 14.42
N GLY A 432 8.76 -4.24 13.35
CA GLY A 432 7.91 -4.26 12.15
C GLY A 432 6.57 -3.55 12.35
N GLU A 433 5.59 -3.93 11.53
CA GLU A 433 4.29 -3.26 11.36
C GLU A 433 3.36 -3.31 12.60
N VAL A 434 3.72 -4.01 13.67
CA VAL A 434 3.00 -3.94 14.94
C VAL A 434 3.18 -2.59 15.64
N MET A 435 4.27 -1.89 15.36
CA MET A 435 4.55 -0.53 15.84
C MET A 435 3.84 0.51 14.97
N ASP A 436 3.57 1.69 15.51
CA ASP A 436 3.04 2.84 14.74
C ASP A 436 4.07 3.33 13.72
N MET A 437 4.22 2.55 12.65
CA MET A 437 5.21 2.77 11.60
C MET A 437 4.69 2.28 10.25
N ASP A 438 4.48 3.22 9.34
CA ASP A 438 4.15 2.95 7.96
C ASP A 438 4.97 3.84 7.02
N SER A 439 5.18 3.34 5.81
CA SER A 439 6.00 4.00 4.79
C SER A 439 5.32 3.90 3.42
N ASP A 440 5.82 4.66 2.45
CA ASP A 440 5.39 4.59 1.06
C ASP A 440 5.60 3.21 0.44
N THR A 441 5.01 3.00 -0.75
CA THR A 441 5.35 1.85 -1.61
C THR A 441 6.78 2.00 -2.14
N GLY A 442 7.44 0.88 -2.46
CA GLY A 442 8.76 0.92 -3.07
C GLY A 442 9.88 0.26 -2.26
N GLY A 443 9.56 -0.67 -1.37
CA GLY A 443 10.52 -1.44 -0.56
C GLY A 443 10.74 -0.88 0.85
N TYR A 444 10.20 0.30 1.16
CA TYR A 444 10.43 0.98 2.44
C TYR A 444 9.85 0.23 3.64
N ASN A 445 8.66 -0.34 3.54
CA ASN A 445 8.00 -1.08 4.62
C ASN A 445 8.75 -2.38 4.97
N LEU A 446 9.26 -3.10 3.97
CA LEU A 446 10.05 -4.30 4.20
C LEU A 446 11.43 -3.97 4.78
N GLN A 447 12.11 -2.92 4.27
CA GLN A 447 13.34 -2.42 4.86
C GLN A 447 13.16 -2.08 6.34
N THR A 448 12.10 -1.34 6.68
CA THR A 448 11.77 -0.99 8.06
C THR A 448 11.51 -2.24 8.91
N ALA A 449 10.82 -3.25 8.37
CA ALA A 449 10.60 -4.51 9.05
C ALA A 449 11.93 -5.26 9.30
N PHE A 450 12.83 -5.29 8.32
CA PHE A 450 14.14 -5.95 8.46
C PHE A 450 15.06 -5.26 9.46
N CYS A 451 15.25 -3.94 9.32
CA CYS A 451 16.18 -3.22 10.19
C CYS A 451 15.70 -3.18 11.66
N THR A 452 14.40 -2.98 11.91
CA THR A 452 13.86 -3.00 13.28
C THR A 452 13.86 -4.41 13.86
N GLY A 453 13.59 -5.44 13.05
CA GLY A 453 13.70 -6.84 13.45
C GLY A 453 15.12 -7.20 13.84
N TYR A 454 16.08 -6.92 12.98
CA TYR A 454 17.49 -7.22 13.23
C TYR A 454 18.00 -6.55 14.53
N LEU A 455 17.66 -5.26 14.70
CA LEU A 455 18.05 -4.52 15.92
C LEU A 455 17.40 -5.10 17.18
N ALA A 456 16.10 -5.42 17.14
CA ALA A 456 15.40 -6.03 18.29
C ALA A 456 16.03 -7.37 18.69
N GLY A 457 16.31 -8.21 17.69
CA GLY A 457 16.98 -9.51 17.92
C GLY A 457 18.36 -9.38 18.53
N GLN A 458 19.22 -8.55 17.94
CA GLN A 458 20.55 -8.27 18.49
C GLN A 458 20.49 -7.72 19.92
N SER A 459 19.55 -6.80 20.17
CA SER A 459 19.43 -6.17 21.50
C SER A 459 18.99 -7.17 22.56
N ALA A 460 18.02 -8.03 22.22
CA ALA A 460 17.59 -9.10 23.12
C ALA A 460 18.73 -10.09 23.42
N ALA A 461 19.55 -10.47 22.41
CA ALA A 461 20.70 -11.34 22.59
C ALA A 461 21.79 -10.69 23.45
N LYS A 462 22.16 -9.44 23.17
CA LYS A 462 23.14 -8.69 23.99
C LYS A 462 22.71 -8.57 25.45
N ALA A 463 21.40 -8.31 25.69
CA ALA A 463 20.85 -8.27 27.04
C ALA A 463 20.82 -9.64 27.75
N MET A 464 20.88 -10.74 27.01
CA MET A 464 21.06 -12.10 27.57
C MET A 464 22.52 -12.39 27.91
N LEU A 465 23.46 -11.97 27.04
CA LEU A 465 24.90 -12.18 27.22
C LEU A 465 25.49 -11.34 28.39
N ALA A 466 24.83 -10.23 28.73
CA ALA A 466 25.24 -9.34 29.81
C ALA A 466 24.78 -9.81 31.21
N GLN A 467 24.00 -10.88 31.31
CA GLN A 467 23.48 -11.48 32.56
C GLN A 467 24.29 -12.71 32.97
#